data_b246355946fd76eba1cda0613715fd7c
#
_entry.id   b246355946fd76eba1cda0613715fd7c
#
_cell.length_a   1.000
_cell.length_b   1.000
_cell.length_c   1.000
_cell.angle_alpha   90.00
_cell.angle_beta   90.00
_cell.angle_gamma   90.00
#
_symmetry.space_group_name_H-M   'P 1'
#
loop_
_entity.id
_entity.type
_entity.pdbx_description
1 polymer ?
#
loop_
_entity_poly.entity_id
_entity_poly.type
_entity_poly.pdbx_seq_one_letter_code
_entity_poly.pdbx_strand_id
1 'polypeptide(L)'
;GLIYLAAALRTENFEVSLLDATVGNDKYNLSETIYNEIPQSNGMVRVGMQTEDVLKEIESFDVVGISSIFTAQTRVVEELVTFINKRYPEKLIILGGVNARSQLERFFNAGADLICLSEAELTIVEIGKVLRSGSRDFSSISGLAGKDGFINKQLSVLQNLDELPIPAWEMQPL
;
A
#
# COMPACT_ATOMS: atom_id res chain seq x y z
N GLY A 1 -9.26 0.61 -6.96
CA GLY A 1 -8.39 -0.04 -5.97
C GLY A 1 -8.36 0.70 -4.64
N LEU A 2 -7.38 1.58 -4.38
CA LEU A 2 -7.13 2.14 -3.03
C LEU A 2 -8.34 2.83 -2.38
N ILE A 3 -9.18 3.55 -3.14
CA ILE A 3 -10.39 4.20 -2.60
C ILE A 3 -11.46 3.19 -2.09
N TYR A 4 -11.51 1.97 -2.65
CA TYR A 4 -12.36 0.89 -2.13
C TYR A 4 -11.80 0.34 -0.81
N LEU A 5 -10.48 0.16 -0.74
CA LEU A 5 -9.82 -0.30 0.50
C LEU A 5 -9.99 0.73 1.62
N ALA A 6 -9.84 2.02 1.29
CA ALA A 6 -10.07 3.10 2.23
C ALA A 6 -11.52 3.12 2.74
N ALA A 7 -12.51 2.97 1.85
CA ALA A 7 -13.91 2.87 2.23
C ALA A 7 -14.18 1.67 3.15
N ALA A 8 -13.66 0.48 2.79
CA ALA A 8 -13.82 -0.73 3.60
C ALA A 8 -13.22 -0.60 5.01
N LEU A 9 -12.03 -0.01 5.13
CA LEU A 9 -11.41 0.25 6.43
C LEU A 9 -12.19 1.27 7.26
N ARG A 10 -12.73 2.33 6.63
CA ARG A 10 -13.51 3.37 7.31
C ARG A 10 -14.83 2.84 7.87
N THR A 11 -15.49 1.87 7.22
CA THR A 11 -16.69 1.22 7.79
C THR A 11 -16.40 0.49 9.10
N GLU A 12 -15.17 0.09 9.30
CA GLU A 12 -14.69 -0.54 10.54
C GLU A 12 -14.05 0.46 11.52
N ASN A 13 -14.23 1.76 11.29
CA ASN A 13 -13.72 2.86 12.12
C ASN A 13 -12.17 2.89 12.21
N PHE A 14 -11.48 2.56 11.15
CA PHE A 14 -10.05 2.85 11.03
C PHE A 14 -9.84 4.27 10.52
N GLU A 15 -8.81 4.94 11.05
CA GLU A 15 -8.31 6.18 10.47
C GLU A 15 -7.50 5.84 9.22
N VAL A 16 -7.87 6.43 8.09
CA VAL A 16 -7.26 6.14 6.79
C VAL A 16 -6.94 7.46 6.09
N SER A 17 -5.74 7.53 5.50
CA SER A 17 -5.34 8.58 4.56
C SER A 17 -4.96 7.95 3.22
N LEU A 18 -5.18 8.67 2.16
CA LEU A 18 -4.79 8.29 0.81
C LEU A 18 -3.78 9.32 0.28
N LEU A 19 -2.66 8.81 -0.24
CA LEU A 19 -1.65 9.62 -0.90
C LEU A 19 -1.41 9.12 -2.32
N ASP A 20 -1.64 9.97 -3.31
CA ASP A 20 -1.12 9.74 -4.66
C ASP A 20 0.25 10.45 -4.77
N ALA A 21 1.32 9.69 -4.73
CA ALA A 21 2.67 10.24 -4.77
C ALA A 21 3.04 10.92 -6.11
N THR A 22 2.19 10.82 -7.14
CA THR A 22 2.37 11.55 -8.40
C THR A 22 1.76 12.95 -8.33
N VAL A 23 0.62 13.09 -7.67
CA VAL A 23 -0.14 14.35 -7.60
C VAL A 23 0.04 15.07 -6.26
N GLY A 24 0.29 14.31 -5.18
CA GLY A 24 0.40 14.85 -3.83
C GLY A 24 -0.96 15.11 -3.19
N ASN A 25 -1.01 16.11 -2.34
CA ASN A 25 -2.18 16.63 -1.66
C ASN A 25 -2.09 18.17 -1.60
N ASP A 26 -3.04 18.83 -0.95
CA ASP A 26 -3.15 20.30 -0.87
C ASP A 26 -1.91 21.00 -0.25
N LYS A 27 -0.99 20.26 0.37
CA LYS A 27 0.25 20.81 0.94
C LYS A 27 1.34 21.03 -0.11
N TYR A 28 1.22 20.40 -1.28
CA TYR A 28 2.25 20.36 -2.32
C TYR A 28 1.77 21.08 -3.58
N ASN A 29 2.63 21.87 -4.18
CA ASN A 29 2.34 22.47 -5.47
C ASN A 29 2.71 21.54 -6.63
N LEU A 30 2.23 21.84 -7.83
CA LEU A 30 2.43 20.98 -9.01
C LEU A 30 3.90 20.82 -9.42
N SER A 31 4.78 21.77 -9.06
CA SER A 31 6.21 21.67 -9.33
C SER A 31 6.94 20.73 -8.35
N GLU A 32 6.33 20.42 -7.21
CA GLU A 32 6.83 19.45 -6.22
C GLU A 32 6.26 18.04 -6.44
N THR A 33 5.30 17.90 -7.35
CA THR A 33 4.57 16.68 -7.62
C THR A 33 4.59 16.32 -9.11
N ILE A 34 3.52 16.56 -9.86
CA ILE A 34 3.36 16.08 -11.25
C ILE A 34 4.40 16.64 -12.24
N TYR A 35 4.97 17.81 -11.96
CA TYR A 35 6.05 18.41 -12.76
C TYR A 35 7.44 18.22 -12.15
N ASN A 36 7.55 17.48 -11.06
CA ASN A 36 8.82 17.18 -10.43
C ASN A 36 9.47 15.96 -11.08
N GLU A 37 10.46 16.20 -11.92
CA GLU A 37 11.24 15.15 -12.59
C GLU A 37 12.43 14.73 -11.73
N ILE A 38 12.48 13.47 -11.34
CA ILE A 38 13.51 12.90 -10.48
C ILE A 38 14.34 11.89 -11.28
N PRO A 39 15.56 12.26 -11.72
CA PRO A 39 16.44 11.36 -12.45
C PRO A 39 16.78 10.11 -11.63
N GLN A 40 16.74 8.96 -12.28
CA GLN A 40 17.07 7.68 -11.71
C GLN A 40 18.43 7.19 -12.19
N SER A 41 19.12 6.38 -11.38
CA SER A 41 20.46 5.87 -11.69
C SER A 41 20.55 4.99 -12.96
N ASN A 42 19.40 4.52 -13.45
CA ASN A 42 19.30 3.73 -14.69
C ASN A 42 19.01 4.57 -15.95
N GLY A 43 19.07 5.90 -15.83
CA GLY A 43 18.78 6.84 -16.94
C GLY A 43 17.27 7.11 -17.15
N MET A 44 16.39 6.50 -16.38
CA MET A 44 14.95 6.82 -16.39
C MET A 44 14.66 8.06 -15.54
N VAL A 45 13.49 8.63 -15.72
CA VAL A 45 12.99 9.75 -14.91
C VAL A 45 11.72 9.28 -14.21
N ARG A 46 11.65 9.48 -12.89
CA ARG A 46 10.43 9.33 -12.10
C ARG A 46 9.77 10.69 -11.94
N VAL A 47 8.47 10.74 -12.09
CA VAL A 47 7.67 11.93 -11.81
C VAL A 47 6.95 11.75 -10.46
N GLY A 48 6.81 12.83 -9.71
CA GLY A 48 6.06 12.84 -8.47
C GLY A 48 6.82 13.42 -7.27
N MET A 49 6.29 13.18 -6.09
CA MET A 49 6.85 13.66 -4.81
C MET A 49 8.27 13.13 -4.58
N GLN A 50 9.08 13.91 -3.90
CA GLN A 50 10.35 13.41 -3.36
C GLN A 50 10.08 12.31 -2.33
N THR A 51 10.98 11.34 -2.23
CA THR A 51 10.84 10.23 -1.26
C THR A 51 10.73 10.75 0.17
N GLU A 52 11.51 11.77 0.54
CA GLU A 52 11.47 12.37 1.87
C GLU A 52 10.10 12.98 2.20
N ASP A 53 9.39 13.54 1.23
CA ASP A 53 8.06 14.09 1.44
C ASP A 53 7.01 12.99 1.60
N VAL A 54 7.11 11.91 0.85
CA VAL A 54 6.30 10.70 1.07
C VAL A 54 6.53 10.14 2.49
N LEU A 55 7.79 10.08 2.95
CA LEU A 55 8.13 9.61 4.30
C LEU A 55 7.52 10.49 5.39
N LYS A 56 7.47 11.80 5.21
CA LYS A 56 6.81 12.73 6.15
C LYS A 56 5.29 12.49 6.22
N GLU A 57 4.64 12.30 5.06
CA GLU A 57 3.17 12.08 5.02
C GLU A 57 2.74 10.78 5.72
N ILE A 58 3.60 9.76 5.76
CA ILE A 58 3.29 8.49 6.42
C ILE A 58 3.76 8.42 7.88
N GLU A 59 4.43 9.44 8.41
CA GLU A 59 5.08 9.41 9.71
C GLU A 59 4.13 9.04 10.87
N SER A 60 2.91 9.58 10.87
CA SER A 60 1.92 9.38 11.94
C SER A 60 1.13 8.06 11.85
N PHE A 61 1.32 7.26 10.79
CA PHE A 61 0.55 6.03 10.57
C PHE A 61 1.35 4.79 11.01
N ASP A 62 0.67 3.81 11.62
CA ASP A 62 1.27 2.53 12.02
C ASP A 62 1.40 1.55 10.84
N VAL A 63 0.55 1.70 9.82
CA VAL A 63 0.44 0.81 8.67
C VAL A 63 0.56 1.60 7.39
N VAL A 64 1.36 1.11 6.45
CA VAL A 64 1.54 1.71 5.12
C VAL A 64 1.15 0.71 4.05
N GLY A 65 0.06 0.99 3.33
CA GLY A 65 -0.39 0.22 2.17
C GLY A 65 0.15 0.82 0.86
N ILE A 66 0.80 0.01 0.02
CA ILE A 66 1.36 0.47 -1.26
C ILE A 66 0.76 -0.33 -2.41
N SER A 67 0.20 0.36 -3.40
CA SER A 67 -0.29 -0.24 -4.64
C SER A 67 0.83 -0.35 -5.66
N SER A 68 1.12 -1.56 -6.13
CA SER A 68 2.08 -1.86 -7.19
C SER A 68 1.40 -2.62 -8.32
N ILE A 69 1.01 -1.91 -9.38
CA ILE A 69 0.23 -2.47 -10.49
C ILE A 69 1.12 -2.75 -11.69
N PHE A 70 2.04 -1.85 -12.04
CA PHE A 70 2.85 -1.93 -13.24
C PHE A 70 4.27 -2.40 -12.95
N THR A 71 4.76 -3.37 -13.73
CA THR A 71 6.14 -3.88 -13.66
C THR A 71 7.21 -2.80 -13.88
N ALA A 72 6.92 -1.79 -14.69
CA ALA A 72 7.82 -0.65 -14.87
C ALA A 72 8.09 0.14 -13.58
N GLN A 73 7.18 0.07 -12.61
CA GLN A 73 7.29 0.74 -11.31
C GLN A 73 7.96 -0.12 -10.24
N THR A 74 8.27 -1.39 -10.51
CA THR A 74 8.81 -2.34 -9.51
C THR A 74 9.96 -1.75 -8.71
N ARG A 75 10.95 -1.16 -9.40
CA ARG A 75 12.13 -0.60 -8.76
C ARG A 75 11.79 0.60 -7.86
N VAL A 76 10.90 1.47 -8.31
CA VAL A 76 10.48 2.65 -7.52
C VAL A 76 9.78 2.21 -6.24
N VAL A 77 8.90 1.20 -6.34
CA VAL A 77 8.20 0.63 -5.17
C VAL A 77 9.18 -0.08 -4.24
N GLU A 78 10.11 -0.86 -4.77
CA GLU A 78 11.17 -1.55 -4.00
C GLU A 78 12.03 -0.55 -3.21
N GLU A 79 12.49 0.52 -3.87
CA GLU A 79 13.26 1.58 -3.22
C GLU A 79 12.44 2.27 -2.12
N LEU A 80 11.17 2.60 -2.38
CA LEU A 80 10.28 3.20 -1.39
C LEU A 80 10.08 2.28 -0.17
N VAL A 81 9.80 1.00 -0.37
CA VAL A 81 9.68 0.01 0.72
C VAL A 81 10.95 -0.05 1.54
N THR A 82 12.12 -0.08 0.89
CA THR A 82 13.42 -0.08 1.56
C THR A 82 13.63 1.18 2.42
N PHE A 83 13.26 2.35 1.89
CA PHE A 83 13.36 3.62 2.64
C PHE A 83 12.41 3.66 3.82
N ILE A 84 11.15 3.21 3.66
CA ILE A 84 10.18 3.14 4.75
C ILE A 84 10.67 2.20 5.85
N ASN A 85 11.07 0.97 5.49
CA ASN A 85 11.56 -0.01 6.45
C ASN A 85 12.80 0.46 7.22
N LYS A 86 13.69 1.19 6.54
CA LYS A 86 14.89 1.77 7.19
C LYS A 86 14.55 2.92 8.14
N ARG A 87 13.60 3.78 7.77
CA ARG A 87 13.24 5.00 8.51
C ARG A 87 12.28 4.72 9.65
N TYR A 88 11.38 3.75 9.45
CA TYR A 88 10.27 3.40 10.34
C TYR A 88 10.15 1.87 10.45
N PRO A 89 11.11 1.19 11.08
CA PRO A 89 11.14 -0.28 11.14
C PRO A 89 9.98 -0.91 11.91
N GLU A 90 9.24 -0.11 12.69
CA GLU A 90 8.07 -0.53 13.45
C GLU A 90 6.78 -0.58 12.61
N LYS A 91 6.73 0.11 11.48
CA LYS A 91 5.54 0.17 10.62
C LYS A 91 5.30 -1.15 9.91
N LEU A 92 4.03 -1.51 9.78
CA LEU A 92 3.61 -2.64 8.97
C LEU A 92 3.48 -2.20 7.50
N ILE A 93 4.26 -2.80 6.61
CA ILE A 93 4.26 -2.47 5.18
C ILE A 93 3.50 -3.55 4.42
N ILE A 94 2.38 -3.16 3.80
CA ILE A 94 1.49 -4.05 3.03
C ILE A 94 1.54 -3.64 1.55
N LEU A 95 1.81 -4.59 0.67
CA LEU A 95 1.72 -4.35 -0.77
C LEU A 95 0.51 -5.04 -1.38
N GLY A 96 -0.03 -4.42 -2.43
CA GLY A 96 -1.09 -4.99 -3.24
C GLY A 96 -0.92 -4.66 -4.72
N GLY A 97 -1.75 -5.29 -5.56
CA GLY A 97 -1.73 -5.13 -7.01
C GLY A 97 -1.01 -6.25 -7.76
N VAL A 98 -1.24 -6.30 -9.06
CA VAL A 98 -0.78 -7.40 -9.93
C VAL A 98 0.74 -7.56 -9.91
N ASN A 99 1.47 -6.46 -9.91
CA ASN A 99 2.93 -6.50 -9.86
C ASN A 99 3.44 -6.99 -8.49
N ALA A 100 2.84 -6.55 -7.39
CA ALA A 100 3.23 -6.99 -6.05
C ALA A 100 3.13 -8.51 -5.90
N ARG A 101 1.99 -9.11 -6.28
CA ARG A 101 1.78 -10.57 -6.20
C ARG A 101 2.67 -11.38 -7.14
N SER A 102 3.21 -10.79 -8.20
CA SER A 102 4.13 -11.48 -9.12
C SER A 102 5.60 -11.42 -8.69
N GLN A 103 5.94 -10.60 -7.69
CA GLN A 103 7.31 -10.29 -7.26
C GLN A 103 7.48 -10.47 -5.74
N LEU A 104 6.84 -11.48 -5.13
CA LEU A 104 6.80 -11.69 -3.67
C LEU A 104 8.18 -11.62 -3.02
N GLU A 105 9.11 -12.48 -3.47
CA GLU A 105 10.45 -12.57 -2.92
C GLU A 105 11.18 -11.22 -2.97
N ARG A 106 11.05 -10.52 -4.08
CA ARG A 106 11.72 -9.24 -4.29
C ARG A 106 11.23 -8.18 -3.30
N PHE A 107 9.92 -8.08 -3.11
CA PHE A 107 9.35 -7.09 -2.20
C PHE A 107 9.52 -7.47 -0.73
N PHE A 108 9.52 -8.76 -0.37
CA PHE A 108 9.88 -9.21 0.97
C PHE A 108 11.35 -8.89 1.29
N ASN A 109 12.26 -9.10 0.34
CA ASN A 109 13.68 -8.74 0.49
C ASN A 109 13.88 -7.22 0.63
N ALA A 110 13.01 -6.39 0.05
CA ALA A 110 13.02 -4.94 0.23
C ALA A 110 12.50 -4.50 1.62
N GLY A 111 11.77 -5.37 2.33
CA GLY A 111 11.26 -5.10 3.67
C GLY A 111 9.75 -5.02 3.78
N ALA A 112 8.99 -5.43 2.76
CA ALA A 112 7.54 -5.58 2.88
C ALA A 112 7.21 -6.70 3.89
N ASP A 113 6.16 -6.51 4.68
CA ASP A 113 5.71 -7.50 5.67
C ASP A 113 4.65 -8.43 5.09
N LEU A 114 3.70 -7.87 4.35
CA LEU A 114 2.54 -8.57 3.82
C LEU A 114 2.31 -8.22 2.35
N ILE A 115 1.84 -9.19 1.56
CA ILE A 115 1.45 -8.96 0.16
C ILE A 115 0.06 -9.58 -0.09
N CYS A 116 -0.89 -8.76 -0.53
CA CYS A 116 -2.21 -9.21 -0.94
C CYS A 116 -2.13 -9.92 -2.30
N LEU A 117 -2.72 -11.12 -2.38
CA LEU A 117 -2.62 -12.01 -3.54
C LEU A 117 -3.82 -11.88 -4.50
N SER A 118 -4.88 -11.22 -4.06
CA SER A 118 -6.13 -11.02 -4.83
C SER A 118 -6.72 -9.63 -4.57
N GLU A 119 -8.01 -9.46 -4.84
CA GLU A 119 -8.80 -8.32 -4.40
C GLU A 119 -8.73 -8.22 -2.87
N ALA A 120 -8.45 -7.04 -2.36
CA ALA A 120 -7.99 -6.88 -0.98
C ALA A 120 -9.02 -6.23 -0.05
N GLU A 121 -10.24 -5.96 -0.50
CA GLU A 121 -11.26 -5.26 0.27
C GLU A 121 -11.61 -5.99 1.57
N LEU A 122 -11.78 -7.30 1.53
CA LEU A 122 -12.00 -8.12 2.73
C LEU A 122 -10.70 -8.39 3.49
N THR A 123 -9.63 -8.69 2.76
CA THR A 123 -8.31 -9.01 3.32
C THR A 123 -7.77 -7.86 4.19
N ILE A 124 -7.90 -6.60 3.73
CA ILE A 124 -7.40 -5.44 4.48
C ILE A 124 -8.18 -5.20 5.77
N VAL A 125 -9.48 -5.47 5.75
CA VAL A 125 -10.33 -5.39 6.96
C VAL A 125 -9.93 -6.45 7.98
N GLU A 126 -9.69 -7.68 7.55
CA GLU A 126 -9.23 -8.76 8.43
C GLU A 126 -7.84 -8.45 9.03
N ILE A 127 -6.91 -7.90 8.24
CA ILE A 127 -5.62 -7.41 8.76
C ILE A 127 -5.86 -6.36 9.85
N GLY A 128 -6.74 -5.38 9.60
CA GLY A 128 -7.09 -4.37 10.58
C GLY A 128 -7.66 -4.95 11.88
N LYS A 129 -8.55 -5.94 11.79
CA LYS A 129 -9.13 -6.62 12.97
C LYS A 129 -8.06 -7.37 13.78
N VAL A 130 -7.13 -8.06 13.11
CA VAL A 130 -6.00 -8.72 13.78
C VAL A 130 -5.14 -7.70 14.52
N LEU A 131 -4.78 -6.58 13.90
CA LEU A 131 -4.01 -5.51 14.55
C LEU A 131 -4.75 -4.91 15.77
N ARG A 132 -6.06 -4.67 15.63
CA ARG A 132 -6.89 -4.15 16.72
C ARG A 132 -6.95 -5.09 17.93
N SER A 133 -6.84 -6.41 17.69
CA SER A 133 -6.76 -7.40 18.78
C SER A 133 -5.40 -7.43 19.49
N GLY A 134 -4.42 -6.66 19.02
CA GLY A 134 -3.02 -6.68 19.51
C GLY A 134 -2.20 -7.84 18.96
N SER A 135 -2.75 -8.63 18.03
CA SER A 135 -2.02 -9.72 17.35
C SER A 135 -1.27 -9.21 16.13
N ARG A 136 -0.27 -9.98 15.70
CA ARG A 136 0.42 -9.88 14.40
C ARG A 136 0.48 -11.22 13.67
N ASP A 137 -0.37 -12.17 14.05
CA ASP A 137 -0.52 -13.42 13.31
C ASP A 137 -1.57 -13.26 12.20
N PHE A 138 -1.09 -13.12 10.97
CA PHE A 138 -1.90 -12.95 9.77
C PHE A 138 -2.05 -14.23 8.95
N SER A 139 -1.47 -15.35 9.41
CA SER A 139 -1.35 -16.59 8.64
C SER A 139 -2.68 -17.24 8.24
N SER A 140 -3.75 -16.96 8.99
CA SER A 140 -5.11 -17.46 8.69
C SER A 140 -5.88 -16.61 7.70
N ILE A 141 -5.39 -15.41 7.35
CA ILE A 141 -6.10 -14.48 6.46
C ILE A 141 -6.02 -14.97 5.02
N SER A 142 -7.17 -15.12 4.38
CA SER A 142 -7.28 -15.53 2.98
C SER A 142 -6.69 -14.49 2.02
N GLY A 143 -6.03 -14.95 0.95
CA GLY A 143 -5.48 -14.08 -0.09
C GLY A 143 -4.27 -13.26 0.36
N LEU A 144 -3.50 -13.75 1.34
CA LEU A 144 -2.38 -13.05 1.92
C LEU A 144 -1.10 -13.90 1.91
N ALA A 145 0.04 -13.26 1.71
CA ALA A 145 1.37 -13.83 1.92
C ALA A 145 2.15 -12.94 2.90
N GLY A 146 2.96 -13.54 3.75
CA GLY A 146 3.81 -12.87 4.72
C GLY A 146 5.30 -13.16 4.55
N LYS A 147 6.13 -12.23 4.98
CA LYS A 147 7.60 -12.34 4.90
C LYS A 147 8.18 -13.50 5.72
N ASP A 148 7.44 -14.00 6.70
CA ASP A 148 7.74 -15.16 7.51
C ASP A 148 7.48 -16.51 6.81
N GLY A 149 7.07 -16.47 5.54
CA GLY A 149 6.98 -17.61 4.64
C GLY A 149 5.59 -18.23 4.50
N PHE A 150 4.55 -17.73 5.19
CA PHE A 150 3.21 -18.22 4.92
C PHE A 150 2.67 -17.66 3.60
N ILE A 151 1.93 -18.50 2.87
CA ILE A 151 1.19 -18.13 1.66
C ILE A 151 -0.18 -18.77 1.72
N ASN A 152 -1.21 -17.97 2.00
CA ASN A 152 -2.59 -18.42 1.97
C ASN A 152 -3.23 -18.07 0.63
N LYS A 153 -3.26 -19.04 -0.29
CA LYS A 153 -3.81 -18.87 -1.65
C LYS A 153 -5.33 -18.96 -1.72
N GLN A 154 -6.01 -19.29 -0.63
CA GLN A 154 -7.46 -19.24 -0.60
C GLN A 154 -7.90 -17.79 -0.84
N LEU A 155 -8.61 -17.56 -1.94
CA LEU A 155 -9.04 -16.21 -2.30
C LEU A 155 -10.28 -15.82 -1.48
N SER A 156 -10.26 -14.62 -0.94
CA SER A 156 -11.49 -13.96 -0.48
C SER A 156 -12.23 -13.45 -1.70
N VAL A 157 -13.34 -14.08 -2.03
CA VAL A 157 -14.20 -13.67 -3.15
C VAL A 157 -15.45 -13.02 -2.60
N LEU A 158 -15.62 -11.75 -2.89
CA LEU A 158 -16.90 -11.08 -2.69
C LEU A 158 -17.94 -11.67 -3.63
N GLN A 159 -18.95 -12.32 -3.09
CA GLN A 159 -20.03 -12.90 -3.88
C GLN A 159 -21.05 -11.86 -4.34
N ASN A 160 -21.16 -10.76 -3.61
CA ASN A 160 -22.05 -9.66 -3.91
C ASN A 160 -21.30 -8.33 -3.82
N LEU A 161 -21.14 -7.65 -4.96
CA LEU A 161 -20.44 -6.35 -5.01
C LEU A 161 -21.21 -5.22 -4.30
N ASP A 162 -22.52 -5.37 -4.12
CA ASP A 162 -23.37 -4.41 -3.42
C ASP A 162 -23.10 -4.39 -1.89
N GLU A 163 -22.36 -5.36 -1.37
CA GLU A 163 -21.89 -5.37 0.02
C GLU A 163 -20.68 -4.47 0.24
N LEU A 164 -20.00 -4.06 -0.84
CA LEU A 164 -18.90 -3.09 -0.72
C LEU A 164 -19.46 -1.69 -0.41
N PRO A 165 -18.78 -0.95 0.46
CA PRO A 165 -19.11 0.46 0.65
C PRO A 165 -18.85 1.26 -0.63
N ILE A 166 -19.56 2.36 -0.78
CA ILE A 166 -19.28 3.34 -1.84
C ILE A 166 -17.81 3.76 -1.72
N PRO A 167 -17.02 3.74 -2.82
CA PRO A 167 -15.62 4.14 -2.78
C PRO A 167 -15.43 5.54 -2.23
N ALA A 168 -14.38 5.76 -1.48
CA ALA A 168 -14.04 7.03 -0.84
C ALA A 168 -13.49 8.04 -1.87
N TRP A 169 -14.35 8.49 -2.79
CA TRP A 169 -14.01 9.41 -3.88
C TRP A 169 -13.44 10.73 -3.38
N GLU A 170 -13.95 11.21 -2.25
CA GLU A 170 -13.53 12.45 -1.60
C GLU A 170 -12.07 12.44 -1.11
N MET A 171 -11.44 11.26 -1.07
CA MET A 171 -10.03 11.12 -0.70
C MET A 171 -9.08 11.21 -1.89
N GLN A 172 -9.58 11.25 -3.10
CA GLN A 172 -8.74 11.45 -4.28
C GLN A 172 -8.37 12.93 -4.44
N PRO A 173 -7.10 13.24 -4.71
CA PRO A 173 -6.71 14.59 -5.11
C PRO A 173 -7.40 14.91 -6.46
N LEU A 174 -8.12 16.03 -6.52
CA LEU A 174 -8.81 16.53 -7.72
C LEU A 174 -7.89 17.50 -8.48
#